data_b8c11bac6af38620aaad2f81b93d45ad
#
_entry.id   b8c11bac6af38620aaad2f81b93d45ad
#
_cell.length_a   1.000
_cell.length_b   1.000
_cell.length_c   1.000
_cell.angle_alpha   90.00
_cell.angle_beta   90.00
_cell.angle_gamma   90.00
#
_symmetry.space_group_name_H-M   'P 1'
#
loop_
_entity.id
_entity.type
_entity.pdbx_description
1 polymer ?
#
loop_
_entity_poly.entity_id
_entity_poly.type
_entity_poly.pdbx_seq_one_letter_code
_entity_poly.pdbx_strand_id
1 'polypeptide(L)'
;MPAAAEPEHIKIQHILIGYSGSVPGKAIQRTQEEAKTLAYDLLKRAKAGEDFAALVKANTDDAFPGIYGMSNRGVAPRQGEYLRTKMVPAFGDAGFPLKVGEVGMADFDPEKSPYGWHIVKRLE
;
A
#
# COMPACT_ATOMS: atom_id res chain seq x y z
N MET A 1 -15.10 21.95 -9.12
CA MET A 1 -15.27 20.65 -9.76
C MET A 1 -15.21 19.54 -8.71
N PRO A 2 -16.22 18.74 -8.60
CA PRO A 2 -16.11 17.58 -7.72
C PRO A 2 -15.04 16.62 -8.27
N ALA A 3 -14.33 15.98 -7.38
CA ALA A 3 -13.42 14.92 -7.76
C ALA A 3 -14.23 13.79 -8.43
N ALA A 4 -13.61 13.06 -9.33
CA ALA A 4 -14.21 11.86 -9.88
C ALA A 4 -14.59 10.92 -8.73
N ALA A 5 -15.75 10.27 -8.84
CA ALA A 5 -16.17 9.31 -7.84
C ALA A 5 -15.16 8.17 -7.77
N GLU A 6 -14.80 7.80 -6.55
CA GLU A 6 -13.95 6.63 -6.34
C GLU A 6 -14.71 5.36 -6.72
N PRO A 7 -14.01 4.32 -7.19
CA PRO A 7 -14.66 3.03 -7.48
C PRO A 7 -15.23 2.40 -6.21
N GLU A 8 -16.20 1.52 -6.38
CA GLU A 8 -16.79 0.79 -5.26
C GLU A 8 -15.89 -0.34 -4.78
N HIS A 9 -15.16 -0.96 -5.69
CA HIS A 9 -14.27 -2.09 -5.39
C HIS A 9 -12.94 -1.90 -6.11
N ILE A 10 -11.85 -2.22 -5.42
CA ILE A 10 -10.52 -2.25 -6.01
C ILE A 10 -9.76 -3.49 -5.55
N LYS A 11 -8.75 -3.85 -6.31
CA LYS A 11 -7.74 -4.81 -5.86
C LYS A 11 -6.38 -4.13 -5.98
N ILE A 12 -5.62 -4.15 -4.89
CA ILE A 12 -4.29 -3.53 -4.85
C ILE A 12 -3.23 -4.55 -4.47
N GLN A 13 -2.00 -4.26 -4.85
CA GLN A 13 -0.81 -4.94 -4.35
C GLN A 13 0.07 -3.89 -3.71
N HIS A 14 0.74 -4.22 -2.59
CA HIS A 14 1.56 -3.24 -1.90
C HIS A 14 2.90 -3.80 -1.46
N ILE A 15 3.84 -2.88 -1.26
CA ILE A 15 5.12 -3.13 -0.60
C ILE A 15 5.08 -2.36 0.71
N LEU A 16 5.28 -3.05 1.83
CA LEU A 16 5.44 -2.39 3.12
C LEU A 16 6.92 -2.22 3.41
N ILE A 17 7.35 -0.99 3.67
CA ILE A 17 8.70 -0.68 4.12
C ILE A 17 8.61 -0.12 5.53
N GLY A 18 8.92 -0.96 6.50
CA GLY A 18 8.95 -0.57 7.90
C GLY A 18 10.35 -0.15 8.36
N TYR A 19 10.44 0.25 9.61
CA TYR A 19 11.70 0.61 10.25
C TYR A 19 11.81 -0.12 11.60
N SER A 20 12.94 -0.01 12.26
CA SER A 20 13.21 -0.72 13.50
C SER A 20 12.08 -0.53 14.51
N GLY A 21 11.44 -1.62 14.90
CA GLY A 21 10.35 -1.65 15.87
C GLY A 21 8.97 -1.29 15.33
N SER A 22 8.83 -0.92 14.04
CA SER A 22 7.54 -0.45 13.52
C SER A 22 6.57 -1.57 13.19
N VAL A 23 7.06 -2.77 12.85
CA VAL A 23 6.21 -3.91 12.48
C VAL A 23 6.34 -4.99 13.55
N PRO A 24 5.25 -5.31 14.28
CA PRO A 24 5.30 -6.34 15.32
C PRO A 24 5.79 -7.67 14.77
N GLY A 25 6.71 -8.30 15.50
CA GLY A 25 7.23 -9.61 15.14
C GLY A 25 8.28 -9.62 14.03
N LYS A 26 8.65 -8.46 13.50
CA LYS A 26 9.66 -8.33 12.43
C LYS A 26 10.93 -7.68 12.98
N ALA A 27 12.07 -8.31 12.74
CA ALA A 27 13.38 -7.81 13.14
C ALA A 27 13.95 -6.89 12.06
N ILE A 28 13.38 -5.70 11.91
CA ILE A 28 13.82 -4.71 10.92
C ILE A 28 14.92 -3.86 11.57
N GLN A 29 16.04 -3.70 10.88
CA GLN A 29 17.19 -2.96 11.41
C GLN A 29 17.35 -1.55 10.83
N ARG A 30 16.66 -1.23 9.73
CA ARG A 30 16.79 0.10 9.12
C ARG A 30 16.15 1.17 9.99
N THR A 31 16.75 2.36 9.95
CA THR A 31 16.18 3.53 10.64
C THR A 31 14.94 4.03 9.87
N GLN A 32 14.20 4.93 10.50
CA GLN A 32 13.05 5.55 9.86
C GLN A 32 13.47 6.33 8.60
N GLU A 33 14.60 7.03 8.63
CA GLU A 33 15.15 7.74 7.48
C GLU A 33 15.55 6.80 6.35
N GLU A 34 16.21 5.70 6.69
CA GLU A 34 16.59 4.69 5.72
C GLU A 34 15.37 4.04 5.07
N ALA A 35 14.34 3.79 5.86
CA ALA A 35 13.08 3.25 5.35
C ALA A 35 12.42 4.20 4.36
N LYS A 36 12.38 5.49 4.69
CA LYS A 36 11.82 6.52 3.80
C LYS A 36 12.58 6.57 2.47
N THR A 37 13.91 6.59 2.54
CA THR A 37 14.75 6.63 1.35
C THR A 37 14.51 5.41 0.45
N LEU A 38 14.47 4.22 1.05
CA LEU A 38 14.19 2.99 0.31
C LEU A 38 12.80 3.02 -0.32
N ALA A 39 11.78 3.45 0.45
CA ALA A 39 10.40 3.51 -0.05
C ALA A 39 10.27 4.43 -1.26
N TYR A 40 10.90 5.60 -1.23
CA TYR A 40 10.85 6.53 -2.35
C TYR A 40 11.65 6.04 -3.56
N ASP A 41 12.74 5.31 -3.35
CA ASP A 41 13.46 4.64 -4.43
C ASP A 41 12.58 3.60 -5.11
N LEU A 42 11.90 2.77 -4.32
CA LEU A 42 11.00 1.73 -4.84
C LEU A 42 9.81 2.35 -5.58
N LEU A 43 9.27 3.45 -5.07
CA LEU A 43 8.20 4.17 -5.74
C LEU A 43 8.63 4.63 -7.14
N LYS A 44 9.83 5.21 -7.23
CA LYS A 44 10.40 5.67 -8.49
C LYS A 44 10.57 4.51 -9.47
N ARG A 45 11.11 3.39 -9.00
CA ARG A 45 11.32 2.19 -9.82
C ARG A 45 10.00 1.60 -10.30
N ALA A 46 9.01 1.53 -9.43
CA ALA A 46 7.67 1.04 -9.79
C ALA A 46 7.01 1.92 -10.84
N LYS A 47 7.11 3.24 -10.68
CA LYS A 47 6.57 4.19 -11.66
C LYS A 47 7.31 4.13 -13.00
N ALA A 48 8.58 3.73 -12.99
CA ALA A 48 9.36 3.54 -14.20
C ALA A 48 9.04 2.24 -14.94
N GLY A 49 8.18 1.39 -14.37
CA GLY A 49 7.70 0.17 -15.04
C GLY A 49 8.41 -1.12 -14.63
N GLU A 50 9.23 -1.12 -13.58
CA GLU A 50 9.79 -2.38 -13.08
C GLU A 50 8.66 -3.31 -12.61
N ASP A 51 8.89 -4.62 -12.71
CA ASP A 51 7.94 -5.63 -12.30
C ASP A 51 7.57 -5.45 -10.83
N PHE A 52 6.33 -5.02 -10.57
CA PHE A 52 5.89 -4.69 -9.23
C PHE A 52 5.90 -5.90 -8.30
N ALA A 53 5.45 -7.06 -8.78
CA ALA A 53 5.44 -8.28 -7.97
C ALA A 53 6.86 -8.68 -7.55
N ALA A 54 7.84 -8.49 -8.42
CA ALA A 54 9.25 -8.75 -8.10
C ALA A 54 9.76 -7.77 -7.04
N LEU A 55 9.37 -6.50 -7.12
CA LEU A 55 9.72 -5.50 -6.10
C LEU A 55 9.10 -5.85 -4.74
N VAL A 56 7.85 -6.29 -4.73
CA VAL A 56 7.19 -6.75 -3.50
C VAL A 56 7.97 -7.91 -2.89
N LYS A 57 8.22 -8.94 -3.68
CA LYS A 57 8.90 -10.16 -3.19
C LYS A 57 10.27 -9.85 -2.59
N ALA A 58 11.01 -8.95 -3.22
CA ALA A 58 12.38 -8.64 -2.80
C ALA A 58 12.45 -7.70 -1.59
N ASN A 59 11.43 -6.88 -1.34
CA ASN A 59 11.56 -5.75 -0.42
C ASN A 59 10.52 -5.68 0.69
N THR A 60 9.35 -6.30 0.53
CA THR A 60 8.27 -6.08 1.50
C THR A 60 8.61 -6.63 2.88
N ASP A 61 8.23 -5.87 3.89
CA ASP A 61 8.27 -6.31 5.29
C ASP A 61 6.95 -6.96 5.71
N ASP A 62 5.99 -7.03 4.80
CA ASP A 62 4.74 -7.80 4.96
C ASP A 62 4.86 -9.10 4.15
N ALA A 63 3.81 -9.90 4.16
CA ALA A 63 3.80 -11.16 3.43
C ALA A 63 3.65 -10.94 1.92
N PHE A 64 4.37 -11.71 1.12
CA PHE A 64 4.17 -11.77 -0.32
C PHE A 64 2.95 -12.69 -0.60
N PRO A 65 2.05 -12.35 -1.54
CA PRO A 65 2.16 -11.31 -2.56
C PRO A 65 1.63 -9.92 -2.16
N GLY A 66 1.04 -9.77 -1.01
CA GLY A 66 0.53 -8.48 -0.54
C GLY A 66 -0.61 -7.92 -1.38
N ILE A 67 -1.50 -8.79 -1.85
CA ILE A 67 -2.64 -8.41 -2.68
C ILE A 67 -3.89 -8.40 -1.82
N TYR A 68 -4.63 -7.28 -1.87
CA TYR A 68 -5.86 -7.10 -1.09
C TYR A 68 -6.97 -6.54 -1.98
N GLY A 69 -8.14 -7.19 -1.94
CA GLY A 69 -9.37 -6.63 -2.46
C GLY A 69 -10.05 -5.82 -1.38
N MET A 70 -10.60 -4.66 -1.73
CA MET A 70 -11.31 -3.80 -0.78
C MET A 70 -12.60 -3.27 -1.36
N SER A 71 -13.64 -3.19 -0.49
CA SER A 71 -14.86 -2.45 -0.79
C SER A 71 -14.76 -1.06 -0.17
N ASN A 72 -15.27 -0.05 -0.89
CA ASN A 72 -15.25 1.34 -0.44
C ASN A 72 -16.28 1.59 0.68
N ARG A 73 -16.23 2.76 1.29
CA ARG A 73 -17.14 3.16 2.36
C ARG A 73 -18.59 3.02 1.90
N GLY A 74 -19.41 2.35 2.72
CA GLY A 74 -20.82 2.14 2.42
C GLY A 74 -21.10 1.07 1.38
N VAL A 75 -20.08 0.36 0.88
CA VAL A 75 -20.22 -0.69 -0.13
C VAL A 75 -20.01 -2.05 0.53
N ALA A 76 -20.94 -2.98 0.32
CA ALA A 76 -20.81 -4.34 0.86
C ALA A 76 -19.63 -5.05 0.19
N PRO A 77 -18.77 -5.74 0.97
CA PRO A 77 -17.62 -6.45 0.40
C PRO A 77 -18.07 -7.68 -0.37
N ARG A 78 -17.38 -7.96 -1.47
CA ARG A 78 -17.50 -9.23 -2.18
C ARG A 78 -16.69 -10.29 -1.45
N GLN A 79 -16.87 -11.55 -1.83
CA GLN A 79 -16.11 -12.65 -1.24
C GLN A 79 -14.61 -12.39 -1.40
N GLY A 80 -13.88 -12.51 -0.29
CA GLY A 80 -12.44 -12.29 -0.27
C GLY A 80 -12.01 -10.84 -0.13
N GLU A 81 -12.95 -9.90 -0.13
CA GLU A 81 -12.64 -8.49 0.05
C GLU A 81 -12.69 -8.07 1.51
N TYR A 82 -11.89 -7.05 1.82
CA TYR A 82 -11.91 -6.39 3.11
C TYR A 82 -12.65 -5.06 2.99
N LEU A 83 -13.30 -4.66 4.08
CA LEU A 83 -13.87 -3.31 4.16
C LEU A 83 -12.73 -2.30 4.26
N ARG A 84 -12.76 -1.25 3.44
CA ARG A 84 -11.79 -0.15 3.51
C ARG A 84 -11.65 0.37 4.94
N THR A 85 -12.76 0.47 5.66
CA THR A 85 -12.80 0.99 7.02
C THR A 85 -12.17 0.06 8.07
N LYS A 86 -11.89 -1.19 7.71
CA LYS A 86 -11.24 -2.17 8.58
C LYS A 86 -9.75 -2.32 8.30
N MET A 87 -9.26 -1.71 7.23
CA MET A 87 -7.85 -1.73 6.86
C MET A 87 -7.15 -0.49 7.44
N VAL A 88 -5.83 -0.52 7.42
CA VAL A 88 -5.03 0.68 7.71
C VAL A 88 -5.55 1.82 6.82
N PRO A 89 -5.91 2.97 7.39
CA PRO A 89 -6.57 4.04 6.61
C PRO A 89 -5.82 4.45 5.34
N ALA A 90 -4.50 4.44 5.40
CA ALA A 90 -3.68 4.85 4.26
C ALA A 90 -3.83 3.95 3.03
N PHE A 91 -4.21 2.67 3.19
CA PHE A 91 -4.45 1.78 2.05
C PHE A 91 -5.56 2.31 1.16
N GLY A 92 -6.71 2.63 1.75
CA GLY A 92 -7.83 3.16 0.99
C GLY A 92 -7.54 4.56 0.45
N ASP A 93 -6.91 5.40 1.28
CA ASP A 93 -6.59 6.77 0.90
C ASP A 93 -5.61 6.81 -0.28
N ALA A 94 -4.69 5.87 -0.37
CA ALA A 94 -3.75 5.76 -1.49
C ALA A 94 -4.33 4.99 -2.68
N GLY A 95 -5.10 3.93 -2.42
CA GLY A 95 -5.53 2.98 -3.45
C GLY A 95 -6.74 3.40 -4.25
N PHE A 96 -7.81 3.86 -3.58
CA PHE A 96 -9.06 4.18 -4.28
C PHE A 96 -8.95 5.31 -5.31
N PRO A 97 -8.11 6.35 -5.11
CA PRO A 97 -7.93 7.38 -6.14
C PRO A 97 -7.12 6.93 -7.36
N LEU A 98 -6.41 5.81 -7.29
CA LEU A 98 -5.56 5.36 -8.39
C LEU A 98 -6.38 4.84 -9.56
N LYS A 99 -5.86 5.02 -10.76
CA LYS A 99 -6.34 4.32 -11.96
C LYS A 99 -5.76 2.91 -11.98
N VAL A 100 -6.42 1.99 -12.69
CA VAL A 100 -5.89 0.63 -12.85
C VAL A 100 -4.49 0.71 -13.46
N GLY A 101 -3.53 0.04 -12.82
CA GLY A 101 -2.13 0.04 -13.22
C GLY A 101 -1.29 1.17 -12.65
N GLU A 102 -1.92 2.16 -12.03
CA GLU A 102 -1.22 3.30 -11.45
C GLU A 102 -0.61 2.94 -10.09
N VAL A 103 0.53 3.54 -9.78
CA VAL A 103 1.26 3.35 -8.54
C VAL A 103 1.21 4.63 -7.70
N GLY A 104 0.93 4.48 -6.42
CA GLY A 104 0.94 5.58 -5.45
C GLY A 104 1.69 5.20 -4.19
N MET A 105 1.70 6.12 -3.24
CA MET A 105 2.41 5.94 -1.97
C MET A 105 1.54 6.40 -0.81
N ALA A 106 1.52 5.59 0.25
CA ALA A 106 1.07 6.01 1.56
C ALA A 106 2.30 6.26 2.43
N ASP A 107 2.55 7.51 2.76
CA ASP A 107 3.66 7.87 3.64
C ASP A 107 3.41 7.37 5.05
N PHE A 108 4.49 7.16 5.80
CA PHE A 108 4.39 6.86 7.22
C PHE A 108 3.61 7.96 7.95
N ASP A 109 2.69 7.53 8.79
CA ASP A 109 1.90 8.41 9.65
C ASP A 109 1.57 7.62 10.92
N PRO A 110 1.77 8.18 12.12
CA PRO A 110 1.53 7.46 13.37
C PRO A 110 0.11 6.91 13.52
N GLU A 111 -0.88 7.53 12.88
CA GLU A 111 -2.28 7.11 12.97
C GLU A 111 -2.75 6.35 11.74
N LYS A 112 -2.41 6.83 10.54
CA LYS A 112 -2.97 6.32 9.28
C LYS A 112 -2.15 5.21 8.64
N SER A 113 -0.83 5.18 8.90
CA SER A 113 0.08 4.16 8.36
C SER A 113 1.23 3.92 9.32
N PRO A 114 0.94 3.39 10.52
CA PRO A 114 1.94 3.31 11.61
C PRO A 114 3.06 2.32 11.38
N TYR A 115 2.88 1.39 10.44
CA TYR A 115 3.90 0.36 10.17
C TYR A 115 5.02 0.83 9.26
N GLY A 116 4.86 1.97 8.58
CA GLY A 116 5.86 2.52 7.69
C GLY A 116 5.26 3.10 6.40
N TRP A 117 5.98 2.92 5.29
CA TRP A 117 5.57 3.40 3.97
C TRP A 117 4.97 2.25 3.18
N HIS A 118 3.89 2.54 2.45
CA HIS A 118 3.27 1.56 1.56
C HIS A 118 3.33 2.07 0.13
N ILE A 119 4.00 1.33 -0.74
CA ILE A 119 3.95 1.57 -2.18
C ILE A 119 2.80 0.72 -2.70
N VAL A 120 1.81 1.34 -3.31
CA VAL A 120 0.55 0.71 -3.67
C VAL A 120 0.34 0.77 -5.17
N LYS A 121 0.05 -0.38 -5.79
CA LYS A 121 -0.35 -0.46 -7.20
C LYS A 121 -1.78 -0.97 -7.28
N ARG A 122 -2.62 -0.27 -8.04
CA ARG A 122 -3.97 -0.76 -8.28
C ARG A 122 -3.97 -1.80 -9.40
N LEU A 123 -4.45 -3.02 -9.10
CA LEU A 123 -4.50 -4.12 -10.07
C LEU A 123 -5.83 -4.19 -10.81
N GLU A 124 -6.94 -3.93 -10.09
CA GLU A 124 -8.29 -3.99 -10.66
C GLU A 124 -9.17 -2.87 -10.13
#